data_765955a29a8b03545d43bd015630d657
#
_entry.id   765955a29a8b03545d43bd015630d657
#
_cell.length_a   1.000
_cell.length_b   1.000
_cell.length_c   1.000
_cell.angle_alpha   90.00
_cell.angle_beta   90.00
_cell.angle_gamma   90.00
#
_symmetry.space_group_name_H-M   'P 1'
#
loop_
_entity.id
_entity.type
_entity.pdbx_description
1 polymer ?
#
loop_
_entity_poly.entity_id
_entity_poly.type
_entity_poly.pdbx_seq_one_letter_code
_entity_poly.pdbx_strand_id
1 'polypeptide(L)'
;YHYTEYVEKVEEIAGLIARDTVYSGDFDSYLDANFPATEGQTQQVDTLFLSQINEWRVALSNELYAQGGRYASLEVLNDVVQEFINQIVFLRICEDKNLPLYHKLKDTITDDTQLQSKLEELFRSADQRYNSGMFSGEDIIFDLSCEVIKDMIEGLYYPQSPYLFNIIEPNLLGKIYEIFLTEQLVLLENNTIGLGKKKDCQNRSVVTTPTEIVKYMVDKTLSKVCEGKTPSEILDISVADIACGSGIFLEEAFAYLQDYCVQWYICNGQTDHLIETGIDLYKLPLQEKKDILCSCIYGIDIDIHAVEVAKFSLLIKLIEDETAPSVSEVVPILPDLGDNIQFGNSLVSQTELNGISGANHQMMEIAPFDWSTINNGCGFDVIIGNPPYVNTEGMHALLPSAEVEIYKKKYKTSHKQFDKYFIFIEQAINKINENGLVCYIVPNKFFKIGAGEKLRNLIAKERMLGSLDDFGDAQLFEDKTIYSSIILLSK
;
A
#
# COMPACT_ATOMS: atom_id res chain seq x y z
N TYR A 1 29.18 20.03 0.86
CA TYR A 1 29.69 20.87 1.98
C TYR A 1 29.13 20.34 3.30
N HIS A 2 29.98 20.36 4.36
CA HIS A 2 29.46 20.10 5.71
C HIS A 2 28.63 21.32 6.16
N TYR A 3 27.60 21.13 6.98
CA TYR A 3 26.67 22.21 7.39
C TYR A 3 27.37 23.39 8.08
N THR A 4 28.52 23.14 8.71
CA THR A 4 29.35 24.19 9.34
C THR A 4 29.99 25.13 8.33
N GLU A 5 30.11 24.73 7.06
CA GLU A 5 30.71 25.50 5.98
C GLU A 5 29.68 26.36 5.24
N TYR A 6 28.38 26.14 5.47
CA TYR A 6 27.30 26.82 4.72
C TYR A 6 27.35 28.33 4.87
N VAL A 7 27.69 28.85 6.05
CA VAL A 7 27.79 30.32 6.30
C VAL A 7 28.89 30.94 5.47
N GLU A 8 30.03 30.24 5.34
CA GLU A 8 31.20 30.73 4.56
C GLU A 8 30.99 30.52 3.05
N LYS A 9 30.16 29.56 2.66
CA LYS A 9 29.92 29.16 1.28
C LYS A 9 28.56 29.60 0.72
N VAL A 10 27.84 30.44 1.45
CA VAL A 10 26.46 30.82 1.10
C VAL A 10 26.36 31.48 -0.28
N GLU A 11 27.32 32.35 -0.65
CA GLU A 11 27.31 33.02 -1.96
C GLU A 11 27.60 32.04 -3.10
N GLU A 12 28.51 31.07 -2.89
CA GLU A 12 28.84 30.02 -3.84
C GLU A 12 27.64 29.07 -4.05
N ILE A 13 27.04 28.61 -2.95
CA ILE A 13 25.85 27.75 -2.98
C ILE A 13 24.69 28.49 -3.63
N ALA A 14 24.42 29.72 -3.23
CA ALA A 14 23.32 30.52 -3.78
C ALA A 14 23.50 30.78 -5.27
N GLY A 15 24.75 31.01 -5.71
CA GLY A 15 25.09 31.20 -7.13
C GLY A 15 24.82 29.94 -7.97
N LEU A 16 25.13 28.77 -7.42
CA LEU A 16 24.90 27.49 -8.12
C LEU A 16 23.42 27.14 -8.28
N ILE A 17 22.60 27.39 -7.22
CA ILE A 17 21.18 27.05 -7.21
C ILE A 17 20.26 28.22 -7.54
N ALA A 18 20.82 29.37 -7.92
CA ALA A 18 20.04 30.52 -8.34
C ALA A 18 19.14 30.18 -9.51
N ARG A 19 17.95 30.74 -9.52
CA ARG A 19 16.94 30.46 -10.57
C ARG A 19 17.53 30.60 -11.98
N ASP A 20 18.28 31.67 -12.23
CA ASP A 20 18.83 31.93 -13.56
C ASP A 20 19.91 30.91 -13.95
N THR A 21 20.73 30.44 -13.00
CA THR A 21 21.75 29.40 -13.20
C THR A 21 21.12 28.05 -13.53
N VAL A 22 20.01 27.72 -12.85
CA VAL A 22 19.26 26.48 -13.10
C VAL A 22 18.55 26.54 -14.48
N TYR A 23 17.89 27.66 -14.78
CA TYR A 23 17.16 27.79 -16.07
C TYR A 23 18.06 28.01 -17.27
N SER A 24 19.30 28.52 -17.11
CA SER A 24 20.27 28.61 -18.19
C SER A 24 20.94 27.29 -18.57
N GLY A 25 20.85 26.26 -17.71
CA GLY A 25 21.56 24.98 -17.85
C GLY A 25 22.99 25.02 -17.32
N ASP A 26 23.42 26.12 -16.71
CA ASP A 26 24.77 26.25 -16.13
C ASP A 26 24.92 25.32 -14.90
N PHE A 27 23.83 25.11 -14.16
CA PHE A 27 23.80 24.13 -13.06
C PHE A 27 24.02 22.72 -13.55
N ASP A 28 23.37 22.31 -14.64
CA ASP A 28 23.54 20.99 -15.23
C ASP A 28 24.97 20.82 -15.76
N SER A 29 25.52 21.85 -16.40
CA SER A 29 26.90 21.87 -16.85
C SER A 29 27.90 21.76 -15.70
N TYR A 30 27.61 22.39 -14.56
CA TYR A 30 28.41 22.26 -13.33
C TYR A 30 28.37 20.85 -12.76
N LEU A 31 27.16 20.22 -12.74
CA LEU A 31 26.97 18.84 -12.30
C LEU A 31 27.76 17.87 -13.18
N ASP A 32 27.66 17.99 -14.50
CA ASP A 32 28.35 17.13 -15.46
C ASP A 32 29.87 17.23 -15.34
N ALA A 33 30.36 18.44 -15.06
CA ALA A 33 31.80 18.69 -14.93
C ALA A 33 32.41 18.18 -13.59
N ASN A 34 31.64 18.28 -12.49
CA ASN A 34 32.15 17.96 -11.15
C ASN A 34 31.67 16.58 -10.65
N PHE A 35 30.56 16.08 -11.20
CA PHE A 35 29.99 14.80 -10.89
C PHE A 35 29.61 14.06 -12.19
N PRO A 36 30.63 13.71 -13.03
CA PRO A 36 30.34 13.06 -14.29
C PRO A 36 29.56 11.77 -14.02
N ALA A 37 28.37 11.65 -14.62
CA ALA A 37 27.58 10.44 -14.57
C ALA A 37 28.44 9.31 -15.16
N THR A 38 28.83 8.37 -14.34
CA THR A 38 29.41 7.10 -14.79
C THR A 38 28.34 6.42 -15.61
N GLU A 39 28.55 6.26 -16.92
CA GLU A 39 27.65 5.53 -17.80
C GLU A 39 27.33 4.18 -17.15
N GLY A 40 26.06 4.00 -16.77
CA GLY A 40 25.51 2.76 -16.22
C GLY A 40 25.12 2.74 -14.75
N GLN A 41 25.14 3.87 -14.00
CA GLN A 41 24.86 3.89 -12.56
C GLN A 41 23.81 4.90 -12.08
N THR A 42 22.91 5.36 -12.91
CA THR A 42 21.64 5.93 -12.43
C THR A 42 20.62 4.81 -12.28
N GLN A 43 20.85 3.88 -11.35
CA GLN A 43 19.74 3.09 -10.83
C GLN A 43 18.83 4.07 -10.07
N GLN A 44 17.54 4.01 -10.37
CA GLN A 44 16.56 4.77 -9.60
C GLN A 44 16.70 4.38 -8.13
N VAL A 45 16.64 5.36 -7.23
CA VAL A 45 16.73 5.18 -5.76
C VAL A 45 15.85 4.04 -5.29
N ASP A 46 14.66 3.92 -5.90
CA ASP A 46 13.67 2.88 -5.68
C ASP A 46 14.24 1.48 -5.90
N THR A 47 14.94 1.26 -7.03
CA THR A 47 15.52 -0.06 -7.39
C THR A 47 16.64 -0.46 -6.44
N LEU A 48 17.45 0.50 -5.99
CA LEU A 48 18.53 0.26 -5.02
C LEU A 48 17.98 -0.15 -3.67
N PHE A 49 16.98 0.59 -3.17
CA PHE A 49 16.36 0.29 -1.88
C PHE A 49 15.64 -1.06 -1.88
N LEU A 50 14.96 -1.38 -2.98
CA LEU A 50 14.35 -2.71 -3.20
C LEU A 50 15.39 -3.84 -3.15
N SER A 51 16.53 -3.66 -3.82
CA SER A 51 17.62 -4.64 -3.78
C SER A 51 18.13 -4.84 -2.36
N GLN A 52 18.32 -3.75 -1.61
CA GLN A 52 18.81 -3.78 -0.24
C GLN A 52 17.83 -4.47 0.71
N ILE A 53 16.53 -4.20 0.58
CA ILE A 53 15.51 -4.91 1.37
C ILE A 53 15.53 -6.42 1.08
N ASN A 54 15.69 -6.81 -0.17
CA ASN A 54 15.79 -8.22 -0.55
C ASN A 54 17.06 -8.88 0.01
N GLU A 55 18.17 -8.17 0.08
CA GLU A 55 19.38 -8.63 0.74
C GLU A 55 19.15 -8.87 2.24
N TRP A 56 18.48 -7.94 2.92
CA TRP A 56 18.11 -8.11 4.34
C TRP A 56 17.17 -9.28 4.55
N ARG A 57 16.15 -9.45 3.69
CA ARG A 57 15.25 -10.62 3.74
C ARG A 57 16.03 -11.93 3.72
N VAL A 58 16.97 -12.06 2.80
CA VAL A 58 17.77 -13.27 2.66
C VAL A 58 18.69 -13.46 3.86
N ALA A 59 19.38 -12.42 4.32
CA ALA A 59 20.30 -12.48 5.45
C ALA A 59 19.58 -12.90 6.75
N LEU A 60 18.51 -12.20 7.11
CA LEU A 60 17.70 -12.49 8.31
C LEU A 60 17.10 -13.91 8.23
N SER A 61 16.55 -14.27 7.07
CA SER A 61 15.94 -15.60 6.90
C SER A 61 16.94 -16.74 7.00
N ASN A 62 18.16 -16.59 6.49
CA ASN A 62 19.18 -17.64 6.60
C ASN A 62 19.63 -17.83 8.05
N GLU A 63 19.76 -16.75 8.80
CA GLU A 63 20.15 -16.84 10.21
C GLU A 63 19.09 -17.52 11.08
N LEU A 64 17.82 -17.14 10.90
CA LEU A 64 16.71 -17.78 11.60
C LEU A 64 16.51 -19.24 11.16
N TYR A 65 16.59 -19.53 9.87
CA TYR A 65 16.44 -20.89 9.33
C TYR A 65 17.49 -21.86 9.89
N ALA A 66 18.73 -21.39 10.11
CA ALA A 66 19.79 -22.20 10.69
C ALA A 66 19.49 -22.66 12.13
N GLN A 67 18.61 -21.98 12.85
CA GLN A 67 18.19 -22.36 14.20
C GLN A 67 17.15 -23.49 14.20
N GLY A 68 16.44 -23.68 13.09
CA GLY A 68 15.40 -24.71 12.98
C GLY A 68 14.14 -24.38 13.81
N GLY A 69 13.47 -25.43 14.30
CA GLY A 69 12.25 -25.23 15.12
C GLY A 69 11.13 -24.56 14.32
N ARG A 70 10.57 -23.47 14.84
CA ARG A 70 9.50 -22.69 14.18
C ARG A 70 9.97 -22.09 12.83
N TYR A 71 11.25 -21.79 12.71
CA TYR A 71 11.84 -21.19 11.51
C TYR A 71 12.13 -22.19 10.39
N ALA A 72 11.78 -23.47 10.55
CA ALA A 72 11.81 -24.44 9.46
C ALA A 72 10.69 -24.22 8.43
N SER A 73 9.65 -23.47 8.78
CA SER A 73 8.58 -23.07 7.86
C SER A 73 8.98 -21.79 7.12
N LEU A 74 8.96 -21.83 5.77
CA LEU A 74 9.22 -20.67 4.94
C LEU A 74 8.12 -19.59 5.08
N GLU A 75 6.89 -19.99 5.40
CA GLU A 75 5.78 -19.08 5.67
C GLU A 75 6.05 -18.26 6.93
N VAL A 76 6.33 -18.93 8.05
CA VAL A 76 6.67 -18.26 9.31
C VAL A 76 7.89 -17.35 9.15
N LEU A 77 8.94 -17.81 8.44
CA LEU A 77 10.11 -16.98 8.15
C LEU A 77 9.74 -15.71 7.39
N ASN A 78 8.91 -15.85 6.36
CA ASN A 78 8.51 -14.69 5.57
C ASN A 78 7.75 -13.67 6.41
N ASP A 79 6.84 -14.14 7.27
CA ASP A 79 6.01 -13.29 8.13
C ASP A 79 6.87 -12.49 9.13
N VAL A 80 7.68 -13.19 9.95
CA VAL A 80 8.45 -12.55 11.01
C VAL A 80 9.57 -11.64 10.46
N VAL A 81 10.19 -12.02 9.35
CA VAL A 81 11.24 -11.20 8.71
C VAL A 81 10.64 -9.94 8.08
N GLN A 82 9.49 -10.06 7.43
CA GLN A 82 8.79 -8.91 6.86
C GLN A 82 8.35 -7.94 7.96
N GLU A 83 7.74 -8.44 9.02
CA GLU A 83 7.31 -7.63 10.15
C GLU A 83 8.49 -6.87 10.76
N PHE A 84 9.61 -7.55 11.02
CA PHE A 84 10.82 -6.93 11.56
C PHE A 84 11.39 -5.82 10.66
N ILE A 85 11.47 -6.07 9.35
CA ILE A 85 11.91 -5.05 8.38
C ILE A 85 10.98 -3.83 8.41
N ASN A 86 9.66 -4.05 8.45
CA ASN A 86 8.67 -2.99 8.52
C ASN A 86 8.85 -2.11 9.77
N GLN A 87 9.06 -2.74 10.92
CA GLN A 87 9.27 -2.06 12.19
C GLN A 87 10.51 -1.15 12.13
N ILE A 88 11.63 -1.66 11.63
CA ILE A 88 12.88 -0.90 11.49
C ILE A 88 12.73 0.25 10.49
N VAL A 89 12.15 -0.01 9.31
CA VAL A 89 11.92 1.01 8.27
C VAL A 89 10.97 2.10 8.77
N PHE A 90 9.90 1.74 9.49
CA PHE A 90 8.99 2.69 10.11
C PHE A 90 9.70 3.64 11.08
N LEU A 91 10.51 3.09 12.00
CA LEU A 91 11.26 3.91 12.95
C LEU A 91 12.23 4.85 12.23
N ARG A 92 12.87 4.38 11.17
CA ARG A 92 13.77 5.19 10.36
C ARG A 92 13.05 6.35 9.67
N ILE A 93 11.85 6.10 9.13
CA ILE A 93 11.00 7.15 8.54
C ILE A 93 10.58 8.17 9.61
N CYS A 94 10.18 7.71 10.79
CA CYS A 94 9.83 8.60 11.90
C CYS A 94 11.01 9.48 12.33
N GLU A 95 12.25 8.94 12.31
CA GLU A 95 13.44 9.73 12.60
C GLU A 95 13.69 10.83 11.57
N ASP A 96 13.62 10.52 10.27
CA ASP A 96 13.82 11.54 9.22
C ASP A 96 12.74 12.63 9.24
N LYS A 97 11.55 12.29 9.71
CA LYS A 97 10.47 13.27 9.93
C LYS A 97 10.57 13.99 11.27
N ASN A 98 11.62 13.75 12.07
CA ASN A 98 11.80 14.29 13.43
C ASN A 98 10.58 14.00 14.35
N LEU A 99 9.90 12.87 14.17
CA LEU A 99 8.81 12.47 15.03
C LEU A 99 9.32 11.90 16.38
N PRO A 100 8.47 11.68 17.38
CA PRO A 100 8.88 11.07 18.64
C PRO A 100 9.74 9.83 18.45
N LEU A 101 10.70 9.64 19.37
CA LEU A 101 11.76 8.63 19.32
C LEU A 101 12.90 8.98 18.33
N TYR A 102 13.04 10.24 17.96
CA TYR A 102 14.11 10.75 17.10
C TYR A 102 15.50 10.29 17.56
N HIS A 103 16.32 9.83 16.63
CA HIS A 103 17.68 9.27 16.82
C HIS A 103 17.76 8.00 17.71
N LYS A 104 16.66 7.47 18.21
CA LYS A 104 16.67 6.31 19.10
C LYS A 104 17.08 5.03 18.38
N LEU A 105 16.69 4.84 17.12
CA LEU A 105 17.12 3.68 16.32
C LEU A 105 18.63 3.71 16.11
N LYS A 106 19.20 4.85 15.74
CA LYS A 106 20.66 5.02 15.59
C LYS A 106 21.41 4.80 16.90
N ASP A 107 20.84 5.22 18.03
CA ASP A 107 21.45 5.03 19.36
C ASP A 107 21.58 3.55 19.74
N THR A 108 20.72 2.66 19.21
CA THR A 108 20.76 1.23 19.55
C THR A 108 22.05 0.56 19.10
N ILE A 109 22.63 1.00 17.96
CA ILE A 109 23.84 0.40 17.36
C ILE A 109 25.15 0.98 17.90
N THR A 110 25.11 1.87 18.90
CA THR A 110 26.31 2.47 19.50
C THR A 110 27.07 1.54 20.44
N ASP A 111 26.40 0.50 20.95
CA ASP A 111 26.97 -0.47 21.89
C ASP A 111 26.41 -1.88 21.56
N ASP A 112 27.25 -2.68 20.93
CA ASP A 112 26.89 -4.02 20.46
C ASP A 112 26.45 -4.95 21.61
N THR A 113 26.94 -4.72 22.84
CA THR A 113 26.59 -5.57 24.01
C THR A 113 25.16 -5.32 24.52
N GLN A 114 24.56 -4.19 24.17
CA GLN A 114 23.22 -3.78 24.61
C GLN A 114 22.25 -3.60 23.44
N LEU A 115 22.69 -3.86 22.20
CA LEU A 115 21.90 -3.58 20.99
C LEU A 115 20.50 -4.19 21.06
N GLN A 116 20.40 -5.50 21.27
CA GLN A 116 19.11 -6.21 21.30
C GLN A 116 18.19 -5.67 22.41
N SER A 117 18.71 -5.46 23.62
CA SER A 117 17.91 -4.93 24.73
C SER A 117 17.45 -3.49 24.49
N LYS A 118 18.29 -2.64 23.90
CA LYS A 118 17.90 -1.27 23.51
C LYS A 118 16.86 -1.27 22.39
N LEU A 119 16.99 -2.18 21.43
CA LEU A 119 16.04 -2.29 20.33
C LEU A 119 14.68 -2.79 20.84
N GLU A 120 14.65 -3.77 21.74
CA GLU A 120 13.40 -4.23 22.39
C GLU A 120 12.73 -3.09 23.18
N GLU A 121 13.51 -2.31 23.95
CA GLU A 121 12.98 -1.15 24.68
C GLU A 121 12.43 -0.09 23.72
N LEU A 122 13.11 0.13 22.59
CA LEU A 122 12.65 1.05 21.56
C LEU A 122 11.35 0.57 20.93
N PHE A 123 11.22 -0.73 20.58
CA PHE A 123 9.97 -1.31 20.04
C PHE A 123 8.82 -1.17 21.04
N ARG A 124 9.06 -1.45 22.32
CA ARG A 124 8.05 -1.27 23.38
C ARG A 124 7.63 0.21 23.54
N SER A 125 8.59 1.13 23.43
CA SER A 125 8.31 2.57 23.45
C SER A 125 7.55 3.03 22.22
N ALA A 126 7.87 2.46 21.06
CA ALA A 126 7.17 2.72 19.80
C ALA A 126 5.72 2.20 19.84
N ASP A 127 5.50 1.01 20.38
CA ASP A 127 4.16 0.45 20.56
C ASP A 127 3.30 1.36 21.44
N GLN A 128 3.82 1.79 22.58
CA GLN A 128 3.11 2.70 23.49
C GLN A 128 2.79 4.06 22.83
N ARG A 129 3.69 4.58 22.01
CA ARG A 129 3.54 5.90 21.41
C ARG A 129 2.71 5.92 20.16
N TYR A 130 2.89 4.93 19.30
CA TYR A 130 2.23 4.85 18.00
C TYR A 130 0.99 3.96 18.03
N ASN A 131 1.00 2.85 18.78
CA ASN A 131 -0.11 1.90 18.99
C ASN A 131 -0.80 1.45 17.68
N SER A 132 0.01 1.18 16.65
CA SER A 132 -0.49 0.77 15.32
C SER A 132 -0.74 -0.74 15.18
N GLY A 133 -0.47 -1.52 16.23
CA GLY A 133 -0.40 -2.98 16.17
C GLY A 133 0.88 -3.53 15.54
N MET A 134 1.69 -2.68 14.90
CA MET A 134 2.92 -3.05 14.17
C MET A 134 4.01 -3.62 15.10
N PHE A 135 4.07 -3.20 16.36
CA PHE A 135 5.08 -3.61 17.32
C PHE A 135 4.56 -4.65 18.32
N SER A 136 3.35 -5.16 18.14
CA SER A 136 2.70 -6.12 19.04
C SER A 136 2.88 -7.58 18.64
N GLY A 137 3.54 -7.84 17.50
CA GLY A 137 3.78 -9.16 16.95
C GLY A 137 4.86 -9.98 17.67
N GLU A 138 5.25 -11.10 17.07
CA GLU A 138 6.32 -11.95 17.58
C GLU A 138 7.69 -11.30 17.38
N ASP A 139 8.37 -11.02 18.50
CA ASP A 139 9.71 -10.42 18.49
C ASP A 139 10.78 -11.46 18.16
N ILE A 140 11.60 -11.15 17.14
CA ILE A 140 12.74 -11.98 16.70
C ILE A 140 14.09 -11.36 17.08
N ILE A 141 14.12 -10.25 17.82
CA ILE A 141 15.34 -9.49 18.14
C ILE A 141 16.40 -10.39 18.78
N PHE A 142 15.99 -11.22 19.74
CA PHE A 142 16.92 -12.10 20.47
C PHE A 142 17.28 -13.39 19.70
N ASP A 143 16.56 -13.69 18.63
CA ASP A 143 16.84 -14.81 17.75
C ASP A 143 17.82 -14.43 16.62
N LEU A 144 18.12 -13.14 16.45
CA LEU A 144 19.08 -12.61 15.49
C LEU A 144 20.39 -12.22 16.16
N SER A 145 21.51 -12.33 15.45
CA SER A 145 22.79 -11.82 15.95
C SER A 145 22.83 -10.29 15.92
N CYS A 146 23.62 -9.72 16.83
CA CYS A 146 23.84 -8.27 16.83
C CYS A 146 24.47 -7.78 15.53
N GLU A 147 25.27 -8.60 14.85
CA GLU A 147 25.93 -8.26 13.59
C GLU A 147 24.92 -8.01 12.48
N VAL A 148 23.98 -8.94 12.24
CA VAL A 148 22.97 -8.81 11.19
C VAL A 148 22.01 -7.64 11.44
N ILE A 149 21.57 -7.45 12.71
CA ILE A 149 20.73 -6.30 13.09
C ILE A 149 21.48 -4.98 12.86
N LYS A 150 22.73 -4.91 13.25
CA LYS A 150 23.57 -3.73 13.12
C LYS A 150 23.79 -3.37 11.65
N ASP A 151 24.18 -4.35 10.82
CA ASP A 151 24.40 -4.16 9.38
C ASP A 151 23.13 -3.63 8.69
N MET A 152 21.95 -4.17 9.05
CA MET A 152 20.68 -3.71 8.54
C MET A 152 20.42 -2.24 8.95
N ILE A 153 20.57 -1.91 10.23
CA ILE A 153 20.33 -0.54 10.72
C ILE A 153 21.35 0.43 10.12
N GLU A 154 22.65 0.12 10.09
CA GLU A 154 23.67 0.96 9.48
C GLU A 154 23.40 1.22 8.00
N GLY A 155 22.89 0.22 7.29
CA GLY A 155 22.49 0.32 5.88
C GLY A 155 21.35 1.34 5.61
N LEU A 156 20.68 1.83 6.66
CA LEU A 156 19.66 2.89 6.56
C LEU A 156 20.19 4.30 6.77
N TYR A 157 21.48 4.47 7.09
CA TYR A 157 22.08 5.77 7.37
C TYR A 157 23.25 6.09 6.43
N TYR A 158 23.47 7.38 6.21
CA TYR A 158 24.64 7.86 5.49
C TYR A 158 25.94 7.49 6.25
N PRO A 159 27.02 7.05 5.57
CA PRO A 159 27.24 7.03 4.11
C PRO A 159 26.78 5.74 3.39
N GLN A 160 26.33 4.70 4.10
CA GLN A 160 25.94 3.43 3.50
C GLN A 160 24.64 3.57 2.68
N SER A 161 23.72 4.40 3.18
CA SER A 161 22.44 4.68 2.53
C SER A 161 22.48 6.00 1.76
N PRO A 162 22.12 6.02 0.48
CA PRO A 162 21.90 7.25 -0.27
C PRO A 162 20.50 7.84 -0.04
N TYR A 163 19.64 7.19 0.78
CA TYR A 163 18.22 7.52 0.90
C TYR A 163 17.96 8.62 1.92
N LEU A 164 17.07 9.54 1.56
CA LEU A 164 16.45 10.50 2.46
C LEU A 164 15.00 10.11 2.62
N PHE A 165 14.67 9.42 3.70
CA PHE A 165 13.32 8.87 3.93
C PHE A 165 12.24 9.94 4.11
N ASN A 166 12.60 11.19 4.39
CA ASN A 166 11.65 12.30 4.41
C ASN A 166 11.19 12.75 3.00
N ILE A 167 11.90 12.33 1.95
CA ILE A 167 11.59 12.64 0.54
C ILE A 167 10.97 11.41 -0.16
N ILE A 168 11.14 10.22 0.43
CA ILE A 168 10.55 9.00 -0.12
C ILE A 168 9.03 9.12 -0.08
N GLU A 169 8.41 9.06 -1.26
CA GLU A 169 6.96 9.05 -1.38
C GLU A 169 6.38 7.76 -0.78
N PRO A 170 5.23 7.79 -0.09
CA PRO A 170 4.54 6.59 0.42
C PRO A 170 4.34 5.52 -0.65
N ASN A 171 4.07 5.92 -1.90
CA ASN A 171 3.96 5.04 -3.06
C ASN A 171 5.20 4.15 -3.29
N LEU A 172 6.38 4.61 -2.89
CA LEU A 172 7.60 3.79 -3.00
C LEU A 172 7.53 2.59 -2.06
N LEU A 173 7.03 2.78 -0.84
CA LEU A 173 6.83 1.68 0.09
C LEU A 173 5.81 0.68 -0.47
N GLY A 174 4.71 1.16 -1.06
CA GLY A 174 3.77 0.31 -1.79
C GLY A 174 4.46 -0.54 -2.87
N LYS A 175 5.32 0.06 -3.71
CA LYS A 175 6.11 -0.66 -4.73
C LYS A 175 7.08 -1.68 -4.12
N ILE A 176 7.74 -1.34 -3.02
CA ILE A 176 8.62 -2.27 -2.29
C ILE A 176 7.82 -3.51 -1.92
N TYR A 177 6.63 -3.33 -1.43
CA TYR A 177 5.79 -4.42 -0.99
C TYR A 177 5.13 -5.20 -2.13
N GLU A 178 4.86 -4.59 -3.25
CA GLU A 178 4.44 -5.32 -4.44
C GLU A 178 5.51 -6.34 -4.87
N ILE A 179 6.79 -6.00 -4.72
CA ILE A 179 7.89 -6.95 -4.95
C ILE A 179 7.90 -8.05 -3.90
N PHE A 180 7.66 -7.73 -2.61
CA PHE A 180 7.43 -8.76 -1.60
C PHE A 180 6.28 -9.72 -2.00
N LEU A 181 5.23 -9.20 -2.60
CA LEU A 181 4.10 -10.01 -3.07
C LEU A 181 4.45 -10.87 -4.29
N THR A 182 5.46 -10.47 -5.10
CA THR A 182 5.88 -11.22 -6.30
C THR A 182 6.97 -12.22 -6.05
N GLU A 183 7.81 -12.01 -5.03
CA GLU A 183 8.93 -12.86 -4.65
C GLU A 183 8.68 -13.54 -3.29
N GLN A 184 9.05 -14.80 -3.18
CA GLN A 184 8.93 -15.57 -1.94
C GLN A 184 10.28 -16.16 -1.55
N LEU A 185 10.43 -16.44 -0.26
CA LEU A 185 11.54 -17.21 0.23
C LEU A 185 11.47 -18.64 -0.34
N VAL A 186 12.58 -19.13 -0.82
CA VAL A 186 12.71 -20.50 -1.35
C VAL A 186 13.94 -21.17 -0.76
N LEU A 187 13.85 -22.47 -0.53
CA LEU A 187 15.00 -23.26 -0.15
C LEU A 187 15.78 -23.63 -1.40
N LEU A 188 17.06 -23.23 -1.45
CA LEU A 188 17.98 -23.53 -2.54
C LEU A 188 18.62 -24.92 -2.36
N GLU A 189 19.21 -25.46 -3.42
CA GLU A 189 19.88 -26.80 -3.42
C GLU A 189 21.00 -26.92 -2.38
N ASN A 190 21.66 -25.82 -2.03
CA ASN A 190 22.71 -25.78 -1.00
C ASN A 190 22.15 -25.64 0.44
N ASN A 191 20.86 -25.84 0.64
CA ASN A 191 20.14 -25.72 1.92
C ASN A 191 20.23 -24.31 2.55
N THR A 192 20.35 -23.27 1.74
CA THR A 192 20.21 -21.87 2.16
C THR A 192 18.90 -21.29 1.65
N ILE A 193 18.45 -20.21 2.28
CA ILE A 193 17.28 -19.47 1.85
C ILE A 193 17.68 -18.46 0.78
N GLY A 194 16.91 -18.41 -0.29
CA GLY A 194 17.03 -17.41 -1.36
C GLY A 194 15.66 -16.88 -1.74
N LEU A 195 15.62 -16.03 -2.77
CA LEU A 195 14.38 -15.49 -3.33
C LEU A 195 14.02 -16.21 -4.62
N GLY A 196 12.75 -16.50 -4.79
CA GLY A 196 12.18 -17.08 -6.00
C GLY A 196 10.84 -16.44 -6.32
N LYS A 197 10.50 -16.35 -7.61
CA LYS A 197 9.19 -15.84 -8.01
C LYS A 197 8.09 -16.79 -7.52
N LYS A 198 7.07 -16.23 -6.86
CA LYS A 198 5.88 -17.00 -6.49
C LYS A 198 5.27 -17.62 -7.74
N LYS A 199 5.01 -18.94 -7.74
CA LYS A 199 4.38 -19.66 -8.86
C LYS A 199 3.02 -19.05 -9.21
N ASP A 200 2.32 -18.54 -8.22
CA ASP A 200 1.01 -17.90 -8.34
C ASP A 200 1.10 -16.52 -9.01
N CYS A 201 2.19 -15.77 -8.85
CA CYS A 201 2.38 -14.45 -9.48
C CYS A 201 2.63 -14.54 -10.99
N GLN A 202 3.10 -15.65 -11.51
CA GLN A 202 3.17 -15.87 -12.97
C GLN A 202 1.76 -15.91 -13.60
N ASN A 203 0.74 -16.29 -12.83
CA ASN A 203 -0.64 -16.48 -13.27
C ASN A 203 -1.64 -15.53 -12.55
N ARG A 204 -1.31 -14.98 -11.38
CA ARG A 204 -2.05 -13.87 -10.77
C ARG A 204 -1.56 -12.59 -11.44
N SER A 205 -2.46 -11.91 -12.11
CA SER A 205 -2.19 -10.62 -12.73
C SER A 205 -2.14 -9.53 -11.67
N VAL A 206 -1.17 -9.59 -10.75
CA VAL A 206 -0.82 -8.43 -9.93
C VAL A 206 -0.16 -7.45 -10.88
N VAL A 207 -0.81 -6.33 -11.10
CA VAL A 207 -0.35 -5.28 -12.01
C VAL A 207 -0.45 -3.97 -11.25
N THR A 208 0.69 -3.35 -11.01
CA THR A 208 0.75 -2.02 -10.40
C THR A 208 0.03 -1.01 -11.28
N THR A 209 -0.95 -0.33 -10.73
CA THR A 209 -1.67 0.72 -11.46
C THR A 209 -0.85 2.00 -11.44
N PRO A 210 -0.56 2.63 -12.59
CA PRO A 210 0.14 3.90 -12.62
C PRO A 210 -0.57 4.97 -11.78
N THR A 211 0.19 5.75 -11.02
CA THR A 211 -0.33 6.76 -10.08
C THR A 211 -1.28 7.75 -10.75
N GLU A 212 -0.99 8.17 -11.98
CA GLU A 212 -1.85 9.09 -12.74
C GLU A 212 -3.24 8.49 -13.04
N ILE A 213 -3.30 7.18 -13.26
CA ILE A 213 -4.58 6.46 -13.45
C ILE A 213 -5.33 6.37 -12.13
N VAL A 214 -4.64 6.10 -11.03
CA VAL A 214 -5.25 6.05 -9.69
C VAL A 214 -5.86 7.41 -9.35
N LYS A 215 -5.11 8.50 -9.49
CA LYS A 215 -5.59 9.89 -9.29
C LYS A 215 -6.80 10.21 -10.15
N TYR A 216 -6.75 9.86 -11.43
CA TYR A 216 -7.88 10.08 -12.33
C TYR A 216 -9.14 9.33 -11.88
N MET A 217 -9.01 8.06 -11.46
CA MET A 217 -10.15 7.26 -11.02
C MET A 217 -10.74 7.77 -9.70
N VAL A 218 -9.88 8.17 -8.77
CA VAL A 218 -10.28 8.75 -7.47
C VAL A 218 -11.01 10.08 -7.71
N ASP A 219 -10.43 11.00 -8.48
CA ASP A 219 -11.09 12.27 -8.81
C ASP A 219 -12.45 12.06 -9.49
N LYS A 220 -12.51 11.15 -10.46
CA LYS A 220 -13.73 10.82 -11.21
C LYS A 220 -14.88 10.32 -10.34
N THR A 221 -14.58 9.75 -9.18
CA THR A 221 -15.56 9.22 -8.21
C THR A 221 -15.81 10.19 -7.08
N LEU A 222 -14.76 10.57 -6.35
CA LEU A 222 -14.89 11.36 -5.13
C LEU A 222 -15.33 12.80 -5.40
N SER A 223 -14.98 13.40 -6.55
CA SER A 223 -15.51 14.73 -6.92
C SER A 223 -17.04 14.77 -6.93
N LYS A 224 -17.70 13.67 -7.33
CA LYS A 224 -19.16 13.58 -7.36
C LYS A 224 -19.76 13.32 -5.98
N VAL A 225 -19.13 12.43 -5.20
CA VAL A 225 -19.64 12.00 -3.89
C VAL A 225 -19.44 13.09 -2.83
N CYS A 226 -18.35 13.85 -2.94
CA CYS A 226 -18.02 14.95 -2.02
C CYS A 226 -18.71 16.28 -2.37
N GLU A 227 -19.27 16.42 -3.58
CA GLU A 227 -19.83 17.69 -4.06
C GLU A 227 -20.84 18.29 -3.06
N GLY A 228 -20.56 19.51 -2.60
CA GLY A 228 -21.42 20.28 -1.69
C GLY A 228 -21.41 19.82 -0.24
N LYS A 229 -20.61 18.82 0.13
CA LYS A 229 -20.53 18.31 1.51
C LYS A 229 -19.58 19.15 2.37
N THR A 230 -19.91 19.26 3.63
CA THR A 230 -19.05 19.81 4.68
C THR A 230 -18.03 18.76 5.16
N PRO A 231 -16.92 19.15 5.81
CA PRO A 231 -15.98 18.20 6.41
C PRO A 231 -16.63 17.19 7.37
N SER A 232 -17.65 17.60 8.10
CA SER A 232 -18.41 16.68 8.98
C SER A 232 -19.21 15.64 8.19
N GLU A 233 -19.79 16.02 7.04
CA GLU A 233 -20.53 15.09 6.16
C GLU A 233 -19.60 14.19 5.31
N ILE A 234 -18.31 14.57 5.19
CA ILE A 234 -17.30 13.70 4.58
C ILE A 234 -17.06 12.46 5.41
N LEU A 235 -17.14 12.54 6.74
CA LEU A 235 -16.96 11.39 7.63
C LEU A 235 -18.05 10.30 7.48
N ASP A 236 -19.16 10.63 6.82
CA ASP A 236 -20.22 9.67 6.49
C ASP A 236 -19.99 8.96 5.15
N ILE A 237 -18.93 9.33 4.39
CA ILE A 237 -18.60 8.71 3.12
C ILE A 237 -17.74 7.46 3.36
N SER A 238 -18.09 6.36 2.71
CA SER A 238 -17.35 5.11 2.76
C SER A 238 -16.77 4.75 1.39
N VAL A 239 -15.44 4.63 1.33
CA VAL A 239 -14.66 4.24 0.14
C VAL A 239 -13.98 2.91 0.39
N ALA A 240 -14.17 1.95 -0.50
CA ALA A 240 -13.57 0.62 -0.37
C ALA A 240 -12.82 0.17 -1.61
N ASP A 241 -11.74 -0.58 -1.40
CA ASP A 241 -11.16 -1.46 -2.40
C ASP A 241 -11.25 -2.91 -1.91
N ILE A 242 -11.97 -3.75 -2.64
CA ILE A 242 -12.25 -5.15 -2.24
C ILE A 242 -11.24 -6.17 -2.79
N ALA A 243 -10.14 -5.68 -3.34
CA ALA A 243 -8.93 -6.40 -3.71
C ALA A 243 -7.75 -5.43 -3.62
N CYS A 244 -7.53 -4.86 -2.42
CA CYS A 244 -6.79 -3.60 -2.25
C CYS A 244 -5.28 -3.72 -2.50
N GLY A 245 -4.70 -4.92 -2.51
CA GLY A 245 -3.26 -5.09 -2.66
C GLY A 245 -2.49 -4.26 -1.64
N SER A 246 -1.52 -3.49 -2.09
CA SER A 246 -0.72 -2.55 -1.28
C SER A 246 -1.47 -1.30 -0.81
N GLY A 247 -2.73 -1.09 -1.24
CA GLY A 247 -3.56 0.03 -0.79
C GLY A 247 -3.46 1.32 -1.61
N ILE A 248 -2.86 1.32 -2.79
CA ILE A 248 -2.62 2.53 -3.59
C ILE A 248 -3.87 3.37 -3.88
N PHE A 249 -5.01 2.72 -4.15
CA PHE A 249 -6.29 3.43 -4.35
C PHE A 249 -6.81 4.03 -3.04
N LEU A 250 -6.58 3.36 -1.92
CA LEU A 250 -7.00 3.80 -0.60
C LEU A 250 -6.16 4.98 -0.11
N GLU A 251 -4.85 4.97 -0.37
CA GLU A 251 -3.94 6.08 -0.07
C GLU A 251 -4.35 7.34 -0.84
N GLU A 252 -4.63 7.21 -2.14
CA GLU A 252 -5.05 8.34 -2.97
C GLU A 252 -6.44 8.85 -2.59
N ALA A 253 -7.38 7.95 -2.26
CA ALA A 253 -8.70 8.34 -1.77
C ALA A 253 -8.60 9.09 -0.44
N PHE A 254 -7.75 8.63 0.47
CA PHE A 254 -7.46 9.30 1.73
C PHE A 254 -6.86 10.70 1.52
N ALA A 255 -5.87 10.83 0.62
CA ALA A 255 -5.29 12.12 0.26
C ALA A 255 -6.34 13.07 -0.32
N TYR A 256 -7.17 12.59 -1.25
CA TYR A 256 -8.25 13.38 -1.86
C TYR A 256 -9.23 13.93 -0.83
N LEU A 257 -9.68 13.10 0.13
CA LEU A 257 -10.62 13.52 1.17
C LEU A 257 -10.02 14.58 2.10
N GLN A 258 -8.73 14.45 2.44
CA GLN A 258 -8.01 15.46 3.21
C GLN A 258 -7.95 16.80 2.45
N ASP A 259 -7.51 16.76 1.19
CA ASP A 259 -7.40 17.96 0.34
C ASP A 259 -8.77 18.63 0.15
N TYR A 260 -9.83 17.84 -0.04
CA TYR A 260 -11.19 18.38 -0.13
C TYR A 260 -11.59 19.14 1.13
N CYS A 261 -11.34 18.58 2.32
CA CYS A 261 -11.66 19.24 3.58
C CYS A 261 -10.85 20.53 3.78
N VAL A 262 -9.53 20.51 3.47
CA VAL A 262 -8.68 21.70 3.51
C VAL A 262 -9.25 22.81 2.61
N GLN A 263 -9.54 22.47 1.35
CA GLN A 263 -10.10 23.43 0.39
C GLN A 263 -11.46 23.95 0.84
N TRP A 264 -12.29 23.10 1.42
CA TRP A 264 -13.59 23.52 1.96
C TRP A 264 -13.43 24.57 3.07
N TYR A 265 -12.53 24.36 4.05
CA TYR A 265 -12.26 25.31 5.13
C TYR A 265 -11.72 26.64 4.58
N ILE A 266 -10.79 26.60 3.62
CA ILE A 266 -10.22 27.81 2.99
C ILE A 266 -11.33 28.59 2.26
N CYS A 267 -12.12 27.93 1.42
CA CYS A 267 -13.18 28.58 0.64
C CYS A 267 -14.29 29.20 1.51
N ASN A 268 -14.51 28.65 2.69
CA ASN A 268 -15.54 29.15 3.63
C ASN A 268 -14.97 30.11 4.71
N GLY A 269 -13.68 30.50 4.60
CA GLY A 269 -13.05 31.43 5.53
C GLY A 269 -12.88 30.90 6.94
N GLN A 270 -12.76 29.58 7.09
CA GLN A 270 -12.63 28.87 8.38
C GLN A 270 -11.21 28.31 8.57
N THR A 271 -10.20 29.07 8.17
CA THR A 271 -8.78 28.66 8.26
C THR A 271 -8.29 28.45 9.70
N ASP A 272 -9.00 28.97 10.71
CA ASP A 272 -8.70 28.75 12.13
C ASP A 272 -8.79 27.26 12.54
N HIS A 273 -9.49 26.42 11.77
CA HIS A 273 -9.55 24.97 11.93
C HIS A 273 -8.32 24.24 11.38
N LEU A 274 -7.50 24.93 10.57
CA LEU A 274 -6.36 24.35 9.88
C LEU A 274 -5.05 24.70 10.59
N ILE A 275 -4.03 23.88 10.35
CA ILE A 275 -2.66 24.15 10.78
C ILE A 275 -1.91 24.80 9.61
N GLU A 276 -1.41 26.02 9.81
CA GLU A 276 -0.57 26.70 8.83
C GLU A 276 0.84 26.06 8.79
N THR A 277 1.25 25.64 7.61
CA THR A 277 2.56 24.99 7.38
C THR A 277 3.54 25.86 6.60
N GLY A 278 3.06 26.97 6.03
CA GLY A 278 3.82 27.94 5.24
C GLY A 278 2.92 29.06 4.77
N ILE A 279 3.41 29.96 3.97
CA ILE A 279 2.63 31.09 3.43
C ILE A 279 1.48 30.55 2.58
N ASP A 280 0.26 30.75 3.05
CA ASP A 280 -0.98 30.25 2.42
C ASP A 280 -1.04 28.72 2.22
N LEU A 281 -0.22 27.96 2.97
CA LEU A 281 -0.22 26.50 2.96
C LEU A 281 -0.82 25.98 4.26
N TYR A 282 -1.82 25.13 4.14
CA TYR A 282 -2.59 24.61 5.26
C TYR A 282 -2.71 23.10 5.20
N LYS A 283 -2.83 22.49 6.38
CA LYS A 283 -3.17 21.07 6.53
C LYS A 283 -4.23 20.86 7.62
N LEU A 284 -4.88 19.71 7.59
CA LEU A 284 -5.78 19.29 8.67
C LEU A 284 -5.00 18.97 9.95
N PRO A 285 -5.61 19.19 11.14
CA PRO A 285 -5.13 18.60 12.38
C PRO A 285 -5.06 17.07 12.29
N LEU A 286 -4.06 16.46 12.96
CA LEU A 286 -3.87 15.01 12.93
C LEU A 286 -5.13 14.24 13.33
N GLN A 287 -5.91 14.75 14.31
CA GLN A 287 -7.13 14.06 14.73
C GLN A 287 -8.17 14.00 13.61
N GLU A 288 -8.39 15.09 12.86
CA GLU A 288 -9.31 15.08 11.72
C GLU A 288 -8.86 14.14 10.62
N LYS A 289 -7.56 14.06 10.35
CA LYS A 289 -7.00 13.06 9.41
C LYS A 289 -7.28 11.63 9.89
N LYS A 290 -7.11 11.36 11.20
CA LYS A 290 -7.42 10.04 11.79
C LYS A 290 -8.90 9.72 11.63
N ASP A 291 -9.77 10.69 11.88
CA ASP A 291 -11.21 10.51 11.76
C ASP A 291 -11.60 10.18 10.31
N ILE A 292 -11.04 10.88 9.31
CA ILE A 292 -11.23 10.55 7.89
C ILE A 292 -10.72 9.14 7.57
N LEU A 293 -9.50 8.80 8.01
CA LEU A 293 -8.92 7.48 7.73
C LEU A 293 -9.76 6.35 8.29
N CYS A 294 -10.18 6.46 9.55
CA CYS A 294 -10.94 5.41 10.24
C CYS A 294 -12.42 5.33 9.81
N SER A 295 -13.02 6.47 9.42
CA SER A 295 -14.44 6.48 9.07
C SER A 295 -14.70 6.24 7.58
N CYS A 296 -13.74 6.63 6.71
CA CYS A 296 -14.01 6.68 5.28
C CYS A 296 -13.30 5.59 4.47
N ILE A 297 -12.16 5.04 4.94
CA ILE A 297 -11.27 4.20 4.12
C ILE A 297 -11.34 2.74 4.56
N TYR A 298 -11.65 1.85 3.60
CA TYR A 298 -11.82 0.42 3.84
C TYR A 298 -11.13 -0.42 2.76
N GLY A 299 -10.53 -1.56 3.16
CA GLY A 299 -9.85 -2.46 2.24
C GLY A 299 -10.06 -3.92 2.58
N ILE A 300 -10.08 -4.77 1.57
CA ILE A 300 -10.12 -6.22 1.74
C ILE A 300 -9.12 -6.83 0.77
N ASP A 301 -8.26 -7.74 1.25
CA ASP A 301 -7.44 -8.55 0.37
C ASP A 301 -7.36 -10.00 0.85
N ILE A 302 -7.14 -10.92 -0.07
CA ILE A 302 -6.97 -12.36 0.20
C ILE A 302 -5.55 -12.69 0.64
N ASP A 303 -4.60 -11.79 0.45
CA ASP A 303 -3.22 -11.94 0.90
C ASP A 303 -3.02 -11.13 2.19
N ILE A 304 -2.74 -11.83 3.30
CA ILE A 304 -2.53 -11.21 4.61
C ILE A 304 -1.37 -10.19 4.58
N HIS A 305 -0.33 -10.47 3.78
CA HIS A 305 0.80 -9.56 3.65
C HIS A 305 0.41 -8.27 2.92
N ALA A 306 -0.47 -8.36 1.92
CA ALA A 306 -1.02 -7.19 1.25
C ALA A 306 -1.82 -6.31 2.22
N VAL A 307 -2.60 -6.93 3.10
CA VAL A 307 -3.36 -6.23 4.16
C VAL A 307 -2.42 -5.47 5.10
N GLU A 308 -1.36 -6.12 5.60
CA GLU A 308 -0.40 -5.45 6.50
C GLU A 308 0.34 -4.30 5.81
N VAL A 309 0.65 -4.47 4.54
CA VAL A 309 1.24 -3.41 3.72
C VAL A 309 0.30 -2.24 3.54
N ALA A 310 -0.95 -2.50 3.16
CA ALA A 310 -1.94 -1.44 2.98
C ALA A 310 -2.15 -0.63 4.28
N LYS A 311 -2.21 -1.30 5.44
CA LYS A 311 -2.23 -0.64 6.74
C LYS A 311 -0.99 0.23 6.93
N PHE A 312 0.19 -0.33 6.70
CA PHE A 312 1.46 0.36 6.85
C PHE A 312 1.55 1.62 5.97
N SER A 313 1.23 1.49 4.68
CA SER A 313 1.22 2.60 3.73
C SER A 313 0.27 3.72 4.16
N LEU A 314 -0.95 3.37 4.57
CA LEU A 314 -1.93 4.34 5.08
C LEU A 314 -1.45 5.05 6.35
N LEU A 315 -0.79 4.34 7.27
CA LEU A 315 -0.24 4.93 8.49
C LEU A 315 0.93 5.88 8.17
N ILE A 316 1.81 5.54 7.23
CA ILE A 316 2.86 6.44 6.75
C ILE A 316 2.25 7.67 6.06
N LYS A 317 1.20 7.48 5.25
CA LYS A 317 0.48 8.57 4.60
C LYS A 317 -0.15 9.53 5.61
N LEU A 318 -0.71 9.01 6.69
CA LEU A 318 -1.30 9.79 7.79
C LEU A 318 -0.28 10.76 8.42
N ILE A 319 0.97 10.33 8.57
CA ILE A 319 2.04 11.11 9.22
C ILE A 319 2.96 11.82 8.23
N GLU A 320 2.65 11.81 6.94
CA GLU A 320 3.54 12.30 5.88
C GLU A 320 4.01 13.74 6.11
N ASP A 321 3.11 14.62 6.52
CA ASP A 321 3.34 16.04 6.78
C ASP A 321 3.36 16.40 8.28
N GLU A 322 3.45 15.40 9.17
CA GLU A 322 3.49 15.62 10.61
C GLU A 322 4.91 15.97 11.09
N THR A 323 4.95 16.71 12.20
CA THR A 323 6.19 17.14 12.87
C THR A 323 6.12 16.82 14.36
N ALA A 324 7.26 16.82 15.07
CA ALA A 324 7.25 16.57 16.52
C ALA A 324 6.29 17.47 17.30
N PRO A 325 6.17 18.78 17.02
CA PRO A 325 5.19 19.63 17.69
C PRO A 325 3.75 19.22 17.42
N SER A 326 3.40 18.83 16.17
CA SER A 326 2.02 18.50 15.81
C SER A 326 1.52 17.21 16.46
N VAL A 327 2.42 16.30 16.82
CA VAL A 327 2.09 15.01 17.44
C VAL A 327 2.39 14.95 18.95
N SER A 328 2.93 16.03 19.55
CA SER A 328 3.45 16.01 20.92
C SER A 328 2.43 15.59 21.97
N GLU A 329 1.18 16.04 21.84
CA GLU A 329 0.09 15.80 22.78
C GLU A 329 -0.82 14.63 22.36
N VAL A 330 -0.60 14.05 21.17
CA VAL A 330 -1.44 12.98 20.63
C VAL A 330 -0.89 11.62 21.03
N VAL A 331 -1.64 10.84 21.78
CA VAL A 331 -1.30 9.45 22.17
C VAL A 331 -2.57 8.59 22.13
N PRO A 332 -2.58 7.52 21.37
CA PRO A 332 -1.58 7.11 20.36
C PRO A 332 -1.56 8.02 19.14
N ILE A 333 -0.39 8.10 18.48
CA ILE A 333 -0.24 8.90 17.25
C ILE A 333 -1.01 8.25 16.10
N LEU A 334 -0.94 6.93 15.96
CA LEU A 334 -1.59 6.18 14.88
C LEU A 334 -2.87 5.48 15.38
N PRO A 335 -3.89 5.34 14.52
CA PRO A 335 -5.05 4.50 14.81
C PRO A 335 -4.73 3.02 14.55
N ASP A 336 -5.51 2.13 15.14
CA ASP A 336 -5.60 0.74 14.70
C ASP A 336 -6.51 0.68 13.45
N LEU A 337 -6.04 0.05 12.38
CA LEU A 337 -6.76 -0.13 11.14
C LEU A 337 -7.29 -1.56 10.95
N GLY A 338 -7.32 -2.37 12.01
CA GLY A 338 -7.79 -3.76 11.96
C GLY A 338 -9.25 -3.90 11.51
N ASP A 339 -10.10 -2.95 11.86
CA ASP A 339 -11.51 -2.93 11.44
C ASP A 339 -11.70 -2.35 10.03
N ASN A 340 -10.71 -1.62 9.52
CA ASN A 340 -10.77 -0.94 8.23
C ASN A 340 -10.18 -1.77 7.10
N ILE A 341 -8.99 -2.36 7.31
CA ILE A 341 -8.27 -3.13 6.30
C ILE A 341 -8.19 -4.57 6.78
N GLN A 342 -8.91 -5.46 6.10
CA GLN A 342 -9.17 -6.81 6.58
C GLN A 342 -8.74 -7.88 5.59
N PHE A 343 -8.29 -9.00 6.14
CA PHE A 343 -7.93 -10.20 5.40
C PHE A 343 -9.17 -11.03 5.06
N GLY A 344 -9.25 -11.51 3.82
CA GLY A 344 -10.25 -12.47 3.39
C GLY A 344 -10.63 -12.39 1.92
N ASN A 345 -11.31 -13.42 1.47
CA ASN A 345 -11.83 -13.52 0.10
C ASN A 345 -13.14 -12.74 -0.02
N SER A 346 -13.08 -11.53 -0.54
CA SER A 346 -14.25 -10.65 -0.73
C SER A 346 -15.34 -11.23 -1.65
N LEU A 347 -15.03 -12.30 -2.40
CA LEU A 347 -15.98 -12.97 -3.28
C LEU A 347 -16.72 -14.13 -2.61
N VAL A 348 -16.26 -14.65 -1.46
CA VAL A 348 -16.83 -15.80 -0.76
C VAL A 348 -17.14 -15.45 0.67
N SER A 349 -18.32 -15.79 1.15
CA SER A 349 -18.68 -15.70 2.56
C SER A 349 -18.82 -17.10 3.18
N GLN A 350 -18.77 -17.17 4.51
CA GLN A 350 -18.87 -18.42 5.25
C GLN A 350 -20.16 -19.22 4.91
N THR A 351 -21.26 -18.54 4.62
CA THR A 351 -22.53 -19.18 4.31
C THR A 351 -22.50 -19.96 2.99
N GLU A 352 -21.66 -19.57 2.05
CA GLU A 352 -21.54 -20.19 0.72
C GLU A 352 -20.71 -21.47 0.73
N LEU A 353 -19.91 -21.68 1.77
CA LEU A 353 -19.21 -22.96 1.99
C LEU A 353 -20.17 -24.10 2.35
N ASN A 354 -21.33 -23.78 2.93
CA ASN A 354 -22.30 -24.76 3.33
C ASN A 354 -22.92 -25.47 2.11
N GLY A 355 -22.85 -26.79 2.07
CA GLY A 355 -23.40 -27.62 0.98
C GLY A 355 -22.45 -27.83 -0.21
N ILE A 356 -21.20 -27.41 -0.13
CA ILE A 356 -20.16 -27.74 -1.10
C ILE A 356 -19.25 -28.83 -0.53
N SER A 357 -19.15 -29.95 -1.28
CA SER A 357 -18.33 -31.08 -0.86
C SER A 357 -16.84 -30.69 -0.82
N GLY A 358 -16.18 -30.95 0.31
CA GLY A 358 -14.75 -30.64 0.51
C GLY A 358 -14.44 -29.19 0.89
N ALA A 359 -15.42 -28.26 0.87
CA ALA A 359 -15.17 -26.86 1.18
C ALA A 359 -14.61 -26.64 2.59
N ASN A 360 -15.06 -27.42 3.57
CA ASN A 360 -14.54 -27.30 4.95
C ASN A 360 -13.04 -27.67 5.07
N HIS A 361 -12.52 -28.54 4.23
CA HIS A 361 -11.09 -28.87 4.19
C HIS A 361 -10.26 -27.81 3.49
N GLN A 362 -10.87 -26.99 2.64
CA GLN A 362 -10.25 -25.91 1.89
C GLN A 362 -10.57 -24.53 2.46
N MET A 363 -11.20 -24.48 3.64
CA MET A 363 -11.66 -23.24 4.25
C MET A 363 -10.53 -22.24 4.48
N MET A 364 -9.37 -22.70 4.95
CA MET A 364 -8.21 -21.84 5.22
C MET A 364 -7.65 -21.25 3.91
N GLU A 365 -7.58 -22.05 2.84
CA GLU A 365 -7.13 -21.57 1.52
C GLU A 365 -8.15 -20.62 0.86
N ILE A 366 -9.46 -20.88 1.03
CA ILE A 366 -10.53 -20.03 0.47
C ILE A 366 -10.62 -18.71 1.23
N ALA A 367 -10.32 -18.71 2.53
CA ALA A 367 -10.37 -17.57 3.43
C ALA A 367 -11.66 -16.74 3.31
N PRO A 368 -12.85 -17.32 3.55
CA PRO A 368 -14.12 -16.63 3.33
C PRO A 368 -14.23 -15.38 4.20
N PHE A 369 -14.73 -14.29 3.61
CA PHE A 369 -14.83 -12.98 4.26
C PHE A 369 -16.22 -12.77 4.91
N ASP A 370 -16.21 -12.24 6.13
CA ASP A 370 -17.45 -11.85 6.83
C ASP A 370 -17.73 -10.36 6.60
N TRP A 371 -18.65 -10.04 5.73
CA TRP A 371 -19.04 -8.68 5.41
C TRP A 371 -19.69 -7.91 6.57
N SER A 372 -20.04 -8.55 7.67
CA SER A 372 -20.58 -7.89 8.85
C SER A 372 -19.52 -7.20 9.69
N THR A 373 -18.24 -7.55 9.51
CA THR A 373 -17.12 -7.02 10.30
C THR A 373 -16.55 -5.71 9.76
N ILE A 374 -16.86 -5.35 8.51
CA ILE A 374 -16.36 -4.14 7.86
C ILE A 374 -17.49 -3.13 7.66
N ASN A 375 -17.22 -1.85 7.86
CA ASN A 375 -18.18 -0.76 7.74
C ASN A 375 -19.52 -1.05 8.44
N ASN A 376 -19.46 -1.66 9.63
CA ASN A 376 -20.65 -2.06 10.41
C ASN A 376 -21.67 -2.92 9.60
N GLY A 377 -21.22 -3.67 8.60
CA GLY A 377 -22.06 -4.46 7.72
C GLY A 377 -22.85 -3.65 6.68
N CYS A 378 -22.62 -2.34 6.60
CA CYS A 378 -23.23 -1.46 5.61
C CYS A 378 -22.59 -1.61 4.23
N GLY A 379 -23.24 -1.06 3.20
CA GLY A 379 -22.65 -0.91 1.87
C GLY A 379 -21.68 0.27 1.81
N PHE A 380 -21.09 0.50 0.63
CA PHE A 380 -20.11 1.56 0.40
C PHE A 380 -20.64 2.60 -0.59
N ASP A 381 -20.23 3.85 -0.42
CA ASP A 381 -20.57 4.92 -1.35
C ASP A 381 -19.69 4.87 -2.60
N VAL A 382 -18.45 4.42 -2.44
CA VAL A 382 -17.53 4.18 -3.56
C VAL A 382 -16.81 2.85 -3.38
N ILE A 383 -16.82 2.02 -4.43
CA ILE A 383 -15.88 0.90 -4.55
C ILE A 383 -14.98 1.18 -5.74
N ILE A 384 -13.68 1.26 -5.50
CA ILE A 384 -12.66 1.62 -6.49
C ILE A 384 -11.52 0.59 -6.44
N GLY A 385 -10.84 0.35 -7.56
CA GLY A 385 -9.68 -0.54 -7.56
C GLY A 385 -9.32 -1.12 -8.91
N ASN A 386 -8.36 -2.07 -8.84
CA ASN A 386 -7.88 -2.86 -9.96
C ASN A 386 -8.05 -4.36 -9.64
N PRO A 387 -9.20 -4.98 -9.91
CA PRO A 387 -9.46 -6.37 -9.55
C PRO A 387 -8.56 -7.34 -10.35
N PRO A 388 -8.24 -8.54 -9.83
CA PRO A 388 -7.34 -9.49 -10.48
C PRO A 388 -7.90 -10.04 -11.79
N TYR A 389 -7.04 -10.12 -12.84
CA TYR A 389 -7.38 -10.60 -14.19
C TYR A 389 -6.97 -12.08 -14.36
N VAL A 390 -7.79 -12.99 -13.88
CA VAL A 390 -7.55 -14.44 -13.96
C VAL A 390 -8.65 -15.08 -14.77
N ASN A 391 -8.31 -15.71 -15.89
CA ASN A 391 -9.28 -16.44 -16.70
C ASN A 391 -9.71 -17.77 -16.07
N THR A 392 -10.72 -18.40 -16.60
CA THR A 392 -11.29 -19.65 -16.05
C THR A 392 -10.26 -20.78 -15.95
N GLU A 393 -9.32 -20.92 -16.91
CA GLU A 393 -8.28 -21.94 -16.89
C GLU A 393 -7.28 -21.66 -15.74
N GLY A 394 -6.87 -20.41 -15.60
CA GLY A 394 -6.01 -19.98 -14.49
C GLY A 394 -6.67 -20.21 -13.13
N MET A 395 -7.98 -19.91 -13.01
CA MET A 395 -8.71 -20.18 -11.76
C MET A 395 -8.72 -21.66 -11.42
N HIS A 396 -8.96 -22.55 -12.39
CA HIS A 396 -8.93 -24.00 -12.15
C HIS A 396 -7.53 -24.55 -11.82
N ALA A 397 -6.47 -23.89 -12.29
CA ALA A 397 -5.10 -24.30 -12.02
C ALA A 397 -4.58 -23.81 -10.64
N LEU A 398 -5.12 -22.69 -10.15
CA LEU A 398 -4.57 -21.96 -8.99
C LEU A 398 -5.45 -22.00 -7.75
N LEU A 399 -6.77 -22.12 -7.91
CA LEU A 399 -7.72 -21.99 -6.82
C LEU A 399 -8.26 -23.35 -6.37
N PRO A 400 -8.66 -23.48 -5.10
CA PRO A 400 -9.40 -24.62 -4.63
C PRO A 400 -10.63 -24.91 -5.51
N SER A 401 -10.88 -26.17 -5.81
CA SER A 401 -12.02 -26.55 -6.68
C SER A 401 -13.38 -26.10 -6.10
N ALA A 402 -13.50 -26.10 -4.78
CA ALA A 402 -14.70 -25.63 -4.08
C ALA A 402 -14.92 -24.12 -4.31
N GLU A 403 -13.87 -23.30 -4.33
CA GLU A 403 -13.95 -21.86 -4.58
C GLU A 403 -14.51 -21.56 -5.98
N VAL A 404 -14.00 -22.23 -6.99
CA VAL A 404 -14.49 -22.08 -8.38
C VAL A 404 -15.96 -22.53 -8.51
N GLU A 405 -16.36 -23.58 -7.76
CA GLU A 405 -17.76 -24.02 -7.72
C GLU A 405 -18.68 -23.00 -7.06
N ILE A 406 -18.22 -22.35 -5.97
CA ILE A 406 -18.93 -21.24 -5.33
C ILE A 406 -19.15 -20.10 -6.31
N TYR A 407 -18.09 -19.68 -7.03
CA TYR A 407 -18.21 -18.61 -8.03
C TYR A 407 -19.29 -18.90 -9.09
N LYS A 408 -19.30 -20.13 -9.61
CA LYS A 408 -20.29 -20.56 -10.61
C LYS A 408 -21.73 -20.61 -10.08
N LYS A 409 -21.92 -20.88 -8.79
CA LYS A 409 -23.25 -20.92 -8.15
C LYS A 409 -23.73 -19.53 -7.74
N LYS A 410 -22.85 -18.70 -7.24
CA LYS A 410 -23.17 -17.39 -6.64
C LYS A 410 -23.39 -16.31 -7.69
N TYR A 411 -22.48 -16.20 -8.66
CA TYR A 411 -22.42 -15.06 -9.57
C TYR A 411 -23.10 -15.35 -10.92
N LYS A 412 -23.97 -14.43 -11.36
CA LYS A 412 -24.63 -14.51 -12.68
C LYS A 412 -23.64 -14.27 -13.82
N THR A 413 -22.58 -13.48 -13.55
CA THR A 413 -21.55 -13.13 -14.52
C THR A 413 -20.52 -14.24 -14.72
N SER A 414 -20.52 -15.28 -13.90
CA SER A 414 -19.71 -16.49 -14.04
C SER A 414 -20.21 -17.37 -15.19
N HIS A 415 -20.16 -16.87 -16.43
CA HIS A 415 -20.72 -17.51 -17.60
C HIS A 415 -19.64 -17.90 -18.61
N LYS A 416 -19.68 -19.14 -19.14
CA LYS A 416 -18.68 -19.69 -20.06
C LYS A 416 -17.26 -19.62 -19.47
N GLN A 417 -16.29 -19.24 -20.29
CA GLN A 417 -14.91 -18.96 -19.85
C GLN A 417 -14.80 -17.52 -19.37
N PHE A 418 -15.35 -17.23 -18.20
CA PHE A 418 -15.32 -15.89 -17.61
C PHE A 418 -13.97 -15.56 -16.99
N ASP A 419 -13.69 -14.26 -16.83
CA ASP A 419 -12.56 -13.77 -16.06
C ASP A 419 -12.99 -13.38 -14.65
N LYS A 420 -12.05 -13.49 -13.68
CA LYS A 420 -12.32 -13.22 -12.26
C LYS A 420 -12.86 -11.80 -12.04
N TYR A 421 -12.37 -10.79 -12.79
CA TYR A 421 -12.87 -9.42 -12.67
C TYR A 421 -14.36 -9.25 -13.00
N PHE A 422 -15.01 -10.16 -13.75
CA PHE A 422 -16.46 -10.10 -14.00
C PHE A 422 -17.24 -10.26 -12.71
N ILE A 423 -16.83 -11.22 -11.88
CA ILE A 423 -17.49 -11.48 -10.60
C ILE A 423 -17.11 -10.43 -9.55
N PHE A 424 -15.93 -9.79 -9.64
CA PHE A 424 -15.59 -8.62 -8.84
C PHE A 424 -16.49 -7.42 -9.14
N ILE A 425 -16.78 -7.15 -10.42
CA ILE A 425 -17.73 -6.09 -10.79
C ILE A 425 -19.13 -6.41 -10.23
N GLU A 426 -19.62 -7.65 -10.36
CA GLU A 426 -20.91 -8.04 -9.80
C GLU A 426 -20.93 -7.92 -8.26
N GLN A 427 -19.85 -8.33 -7.59
CA GLN A 427 -19.73 -8.21 -6.13
C GLN A 427 -19.71 -6.75 -5.70
N ALA A 428 -18.96 -5.88 -6.37
CA ALA A 428 -18.94 -4.46 -6.09
C ALA A 428 -20.33 -3.82 -6.24
N ILE A 429 -21.05 -4.12 -7.32
CA ILE A 429 -22.44 -3.67 -7.51
C ILE A 429 -23.35 -4.12 -6.35
N ASN A 430 -23.14 -5.34 -5.83
CA ASN A 430 -23.94 -5.86 -4.71
C ASN A 430 -23.59 -5.19 -3.37
N LYS A 431 -22.41 -4.54 -3.28
CA LYS A 431 -21.89 -3.96 -2.03
C LYS A 431 -21.92 -2.44 -1.98
N ILE A 432 -22.22 -1.75 -3.08
CA ILE A 432 -22.45 -0.30 -3.03
C ILE A 432 -23.84 0.03 -2.49
N ASN A 433 -23.93 1.21 -1.85
CA ASN A 433 -25.18 1.84 -1.39
C ASN A 433 -26.07 2.25 -2.57
N GLU A 434 -27.32 2.66 -2.30
CA GLU A 434 -28.13 3.38 -3.28
C GLU A 434 -27.42 4.69 -3.65
N ASN A 435 -27.29 4.95 -4.95
CA ASN A 435 -26.47 6.03 -5.53
C ASN A 435 -24.94 5.87 -5.37
N GLY A 436 -24.48 4.71 -4.87
CA GLY A 436 -23.06 4.40 -4.80
C GLY A 436 -22.42 4.22 -6.18
N LEU A 437 -21.09 4.37 -6.22
CA LEU A 437 -20.28 4.29 -7.44
C LEU A 437 -19.32 3.10 -7.40
N VAL A 438 -19.16 2.42 -8.52
CA VAL A 438 -18.06 1.46 -8.74
C VAL A 438 -17.16 2.01 -9.85
N CYS A 439 -15.87 2.13 -9.58
CA CYS A 439 -14.89 2.55 -10.57
C CYS A 439 -13.75 1.54 -10.62
N TYR A 440 -13.70 0.75 -11.70
CA TYR A 440 -12.67 -0.26 -11.88
C TYR A 440 -11.90 -0.07 -13.17
N ILE A 441 -10.57 -0.29 -13.11
CA ILE A 441 -9.77 -0.50 -14.31
C ILE A 441 -9.78 -2.00 -14.64
N VAL A 442 -10.17 -2.36 -15.85
CA VAL A 442 -10.37 -3.74 -16.28
C VAL A 442 -10.00 -3.93 -17.75
N PRO A 443 -9.64 -5.17 -18.18
CA PRO A 443 -9.43 -5.46 -19.59
C PRO A 443 -10.69 -5.18 -20.42
N ASN A 444 -10.52 -4.48 -21.56
CA ASN A 444 -11.63 -4.09 -22.44
C ASN A 444 -12.26 -5.25 -23.23
N LYS A 445 -11.64 -6.42 -23.20
CA LYS A 445 -12.10 -7.62 -23.97
C LYS A 445 -13.54 -8.01 -23.68
N PHE A 446 -14.08 -7.75 -22.46
CA PHE A 446 -15.46 -8.10 -22.12
C PHE A 446 -16.52 -7.43 -23.01
N PHE A 447 -16.16 -6.34 -23.70
CA PHE A 447 -17.07 -5.67 -24.65
C PHE A 447 -17.44 -6.57 -25.82
N LYS A 448 -16.51 -7.40 -26.28
CA LYS A 448 -16.60 -8.14 -27.56
C LYS A 448 -16.78 -9.65 -27.38
N ILE A 449 -16.22 -10.23 -26.31
CA ILE A 449 -16.25 -11.70 -26.12
C ILE A 449 -17.59 -12.20 -25.63
N GLY A 450 -17.93 -13.44 -26.01
CA GLY A 450 -19.19 -14.09 -25.60
C GLY A 450 -19.31 -14.35 -24.09
N ALA A 451 -18.19 -14.51 -23.39
CA ALA A 451 -18.17 -14.66 -21.93
C ALA A 451 -18.67 -13.40 -21.21
N GLY A 452 -18.40 -12.20 -21.78
CA GLY A 452 -18.85 -10.91 -21.24
C GLY A 452 -20.34 -10.62 -21.37
N GLU A 453 -21.11 -11.46 -22.06
CA GLU A 453 -22.54 -11.23 -22.36
C GLU A 453 -23.37 -10.97 -21.09
N LYS A 454 -23.17 -11.79 -20.06
CA LYS A 454 -23.96 -11.68 -18.82
C LYS A 454 -23.60 -10.42 -18.04
N LEU A 455 -22.33 -10.03 -18.03
CA LEU A 455 -21.88 -8.78 -17.41
C LEU A 455 -22.47 -7.56 -18.14
N ARG A 456 -22.37 -7.52 -19.48
CA ARG A 456 -22.99 -6.44 -20.27
C ARG A 456 -24.48 -6.35 -20.05
N ASN A 457 -25.18 -7.50 -19.99
CA ASN A 457 -26.62 -7.52 -19.74
C ASN A 457 -26.97 -7.04 -18.33
N LEU A 458 -26.16 -7.36 -17.30
CA LEU A 458 -26.35 -6.86 -15.95
C LEU A 458 -26.26 -5.32 -15.93
N ILE A 459 -25.18 -4.78 -16.47
CA ILE A 459 -24.93 -3.32 -16.53
C ILE A 459 -26.02 -2.60 -17.33
N ALA A 460 -26.40 -3.14 -18.48
CA ALA A 460 -27.39 -2.51 -19.37
C ALA A 460 -28.82 -2.57 -18.81
N LYS A 461 -29.22 -3.71 -18.22
CA LYS A 461 -30.56 -3.91 -17.67
C LYS A 461 -30.85 -2.96 -16.52
N GLU A 462 -29.90 -2.81 -15.61
CA GLU A 462 -30.02 -1.92 -14.46
C GLU A 462 -29.60 -0.47 -14.78
N ARG A 463 -29.22 -0.16 -16.03
CA ARG A 463 -28.78 1.17 -16.52
C ARG A 463 -27.65 1.78 -15.70
N MET A 464 -26.73 0.95 -15.22
CA MET A 464 -25.68 1.35 -14.27
C MET A 464 -24.50 2.07 -14.91
N LEU A 465 -24.35 2.05 -16.24
CA LEU A 465 -23.18 2.65 -16.89
C LEU A 465 -23.18 4.18 -16.79
N GLY A 466 -22.28 4.71 -15.95
CA GLY A 466 -22.03 6.15 -15.86
C GLY A 466 -21.05 6.64 -16.93
N SER A 467 -19.89 6.00 -17.07
CA SER A 467 -18.94 6.27 -18.14
C SER A 467 -18.03 5.08 -18.41
N LEU A 468 -17.41 5.11 -19.59
CA LEU A 468 -16.46 4.10 -20.03
C LEU A 468 -15.33 4.79 -20.78
N ASP A 469 -14.11 4.67 -20.27
CA ASP A 469 -12.91 5.17 -20.92
C ASP A 469 -12.12 3.98 -21.45
N ASP A 470 -12.17 3.77 -22.76
CA ASP A 470 -11.44 2.69 -23.44
C ASP A 470 -10.10 3.23 -23.95
N PHE A 471 -9.00 2.71 -23.46
CA PHE A 471 -7.66 3.10 -23.88
C PHE A 471 -7.21 2.42 -25.17
N GLY A 472 -8.05 1.58 -25.76
CA GLY A 472 -7.75 0.90 -27.02
C GLY A 472 -6.49 0.07 -26.92
N ASP A 473 -5.53 0.37 -27.80
CA ASP A 473 -4.24 -0.33 -27.88
C ASP A 473 -3.14 0.33 -27.04
N ALA A 474 -3.46 1.39 -26.27
CA ALA A 474 -2.48 2.03 -25.40
C ALA A 474 -2.06 1.09 -24.26
N GLN A 475 -0.76 0.95 -24.09
CA GLN A 475 -0.17 0.11 -23.05
C GLN A 475 -0.03 0.95 -21.77
N LEU A 476 -0.92 0.72 -20.80
CA LEU A 476 -0.91 1.44 -19.52
C LEU A 476 0.02 0.79 -18.50
N PHE A 477 0.36 -0.47 -18.68
CA PHE A 477 1.15 -1.26 -17.74
C PHE A 477 2.49 -1.61 -18.39
N GLU A 478 3.59 -1.37 -17.68
CA GLU A 478 4.95 -1.56 -18.22
C GLU A 478 5.26 -3.03 -18.53
N ASP A 479 4.81 -3.94 -17.66
CA ASP A 479 5.21 -5.37 -17.73
C ASP A 479 4.25 -6.27 -18.51
N LYS A 480 3.06 -5.80 -18.90
CA LYS A 480 2.04 -6.64 -19.53
C LYS A 480 1.26 -5.89 -20.60
N THR A 481 1.12 -6.51 -21.76
CA THR A 481 0.22 -6.03 -22.82
C THR A 481 -1.23 -6.32 -22.46
N ILE A 482 -1.88 -5.38 -21.78
CA ILE A 482 -3.30 -5.46 -21.40
C ILE A 482 -4.01 -4.25 -21.98
N TYR A 483 -4.96 -4.50 -22.88
CA TYR A 483 -5.85 -3.47 -23.41
C TYR A 483 -6.91 -3.15 -22.34
N SER A 484 -6.76 -2.02 -21.70
CA SER A 484 -7.54 -1.67 -20.50
C SER A 484 -8.64 -0.66 -20.79
N SER A 485 -9.61 -0.65 -19.92
CA SER A 485 -10.65 0.38 -19.85
C SER A 485 -10.98 0.71 -18.40
N ILE A 486 -11.37 1.95 -18.14
CA ILE A 486 -11.95 2.34 -16.85
C ILE A 486 -13.46 2.35 -17.02
N ILE A 487 -14.15 1.61 -16.16
CA ILE A 487 -15.60 1.55 -16.11
C ILE A 487 -16.10 2.23 -14.83
N LEU A 488 -16.98 3.21 -14.98
CA LEU A 488 -17.71 3.84 -13.89
C LEU A 488 -19.17 3.39 -13.94
N LEU A 489 -19.61 2.76 -12.87
CA LEU A 489 -21.00 2.30 -12.68
C LEU A 489 -21.63 3.05 -11.52
N SER A 490 -22.93 3.29 -11.60
CA SER A 490 -23.76 3.84 -10.51
C SER A 490 -24.99 2.98 -10.31
N LYS A 491 -25.44 2.85 -9.08
CA LYS A 491 -26.67 2.13 -8.73
C LYS A 491 -27.86 3.05 -8.78
#